data_47b86e4350b5a6f547255f752138945f
#
_entry.id   47b86e4350b5a6f547255f752138945f
#
_cell.length_a   1.000
_cell.length_b   1.000
_cell.length_c   1.000
_cell.angle_alpha   90.00
_cell.angle_beta   90.00
_cell.angle_gamma   90.00
#
_symmetry.space_group_name_H-M   'P 1'
#
loop_
_entity.id
_entity.type
_entity.pdbx_description
1 polymer ?
#
loop_
_entity_poly.entity_id
_entity_poly.type
_entity_poly.pdbx_seq_one_letter_code
_entity_poly.pdbx_strand_id
1 'polypeptide(L)'
;MLKPKSSNISKATRYQNAAIDYYMGLTNSDYLHYGYWEPLPAVGEELTLTRLRVAQAAYTAKLLSFIPEGIKTVLDVGCGIRGNAAYLCSRGFIVEGLAPDVLQQERFIQNTNGQVPFYLTRFEDFHKSYSYDLILFSESSQYIAALDLAQGAARLLDSGGYLLLADMMRFDAEYQKGIFSNCHIASELQAALSQSGFKLIKTEDISTQVAPTIDLCVDNFRTFGLTTVKYIADVVAIAVPPLYSLGRWAFKRWLEKLVVEGLAARAIFESHLCYSIQLWQLSKGV
;
A
#
# COMPACT_ATOMS: atom_id res chain seq x y z
N MET A 1 11.25 -8.37 -32.19
CA MET A 1 11.01 -7.82 -30.86
C MET A 1 11.92 -8.54 -29.87
N LEU A 2 12.97 -7.89 -29.39
CA LEU A 2 13.90 -8.42 -28.40
C LEU A 2 13.21 -8.41 -27.04
N LYS A 3 13.03 -9.59 -26.42
CA LYS A 3 12.62 -9.67 -25.01
C LYS A 3 13.64 -8.93 -24.15
N PRO A 4 13.24 -8.01 -23.27
CA PRO A 4 14.17 -7.38 -22.36
C PRO A 4 14.83 -8.46 -21.50
N LYS A 5 16.15 -8.36 -21.32
CA LYS A 5 16.92 -9.20 -20.40
C LYS A 5 16.27 -9.12 -19.03
N SER A 6 15.97 -10.25 -18.41
CA SER A 6 15.46 -10.35 -17.06
C SER A 6 16.44 -9.65 -16.10
N SER A 7 16.22 -8.37 -15.83
CA SER A 7 16.79 -7.72 -14.66
C SER A 7 16.35 -8.51 -13.42
N ASN A 8 17.22 -8.68 -12.43
CA ASN A 8 16.94 -9.35 -11.17
C ASN A 8 15.81 -8.59 -10.42
N ILE A 9 14.56 -8.85 -10.83
CA ILE A 9 13.38 -8.29 -10.17
C ILE A 9 13.33 -8.88 -8.77
N SER A 10 13.25 -8.02 -7.75
CA SER A 10 13.22 -8.44 -6.35
C SER A 10 12.02 -9.35 -6.07
N LYS A 11 12.10 -10.16 -5.02
CA LYS A 11 10.97 -10.98 -4.57
C LYS A 11 9.75 -10.11 -4.24
N ALA A 12 9.97 -8.95 -3.62
CA ALA A 12 8.94 -7.98 -3.26
C ALA A 12 8.26 -7.42 -4.51
N THR A 13 9.02 -7.00 -5.52
CA THR A 13 8.48 -6.49 -6.79
C THR A 13 7.64 -7.53 -7.52
N ARG A 14 8.08 -8.80 -7.57
CA ARG A 14 7.29 -9.89 -8.17
C ARG A 14 5.97 -10.14 -7.45
N TYR A 15 6.00 -10.07 -6.12
CA TYR A 15 4.79 -10.20 -5.32
C TYR A 15 3.83 -9.02 -5.56
N GLN A 16 4.34 -7.79 -5.58
CA GLN A 16 3.55 -6.60 -5.86
C GLN A 16 2.90 -6.65 -7.25
N ASN A 17 3.63 -7.07 -8.28
CA ASN A 17 3.09 -7.20 -9.63
C ASN A 17 1.97 -8.23 -9.72
N ALA A 18 2.14 -9.39 -9.07
CA ALA A 18 1.09 -10.40 -9.00
C ALA A 18 -0.14 -9.89 -8.22
N ALA A 19 0.08 -9.13 -7.15
CA ALA A 19 -0.99 -8.51 -6.38
C ALA A 19 -1.74 -7.44 -7.19
N ILE A 20 -1.03 -6.60 -7.95
CA ILE A 20 -1.62 -5.57 -8.83
C ILE A 20 -2.57 -6.22 -9.84
N ASP A 21 -2.10 -7.21 -10.59
CA ASP A 21 -2.91 -7.89 -11.60
C ASP A 21 -4.13 -8.59 -10.97
N TYR A 22 -3.94 -9.20 -9.79
CA TYR A 22 -5.03 -9.83 -9.05
C TYR A 22 -6.06 -8.81 -8.57
N TYR A 23 -5.64 -7.74 -7.90
CA TYR A 23 -6.55 -6.71 -7.37
C TYR A 23 -7.27 -5.94 -8.49
N MET A 24 -6.56 -5.57 -9.54
CA MET A 24 -7.18 -4.93 -10.71
C MET A 24 -8.22 -5.83 -11.39
N GLY A 25 -7.90 -7.11 -11.56
CA GLY A 25 -8.80 -8.09 -12.15
C GLY A 25 -10.08 -8.29 -11.31
N LEU A 26 -9.96 -8.24 -9.98
CA LEU A 26 -11.11 -8.36 -9.08
C LEU A 26 -11.89 -7.06 -8.95
N THR A 27 -11.21 -5.95 -8.68
CA THR A 27 -11.89 -4.70 -8.28
C THR A 27 -12.25 -3.83 -9.47
N ASN A 28 -11.57 -3.98 -10.60
CA ASN A 28 -11.65 -3.02 -11.72
C ASN A 28 -11.51 -1.57 -11.23
N SER A 29 -10.54 -1.35 -10.34
CA SER A 29 -10.26 -0.08 -9.66
C SER A 29 -8.84 0.38 -9.98
N ASP A 30 -8.65 1.69 -10.14
CA ASP A 30 -7.32 2.31 -10.25
C ASP A 30 -6.61 2.45 -8.89
N TYR A 31 -7.31 2.15 -7.80
CA TYR A 31 -6.79 2.22 -6.45
C TYR A 31 -6.28 0.85 -5.98
N LEU A 32 -5.11 0.84 -5.36
CA LEU A 32 -4.49 -0.37 -4.80
C LEU A 32 -4.49 -0.39 -3.27
N HIS A 33 -5.02 0.66 -2.65
CA HIS A 33 -5.07 0.84 -1.20
C HIS A 33 -6.40 0.36 -0.59
N TYR A 34 -6.44 0.29 0.74
CA TYR A 34 -7.66 0.02 1.51
C TYR A 34 -8.74 1.07 1.25
N GLY A 35 -9.98 0.75 1.59
CA GLY A 35 -11.10 1.68 1.55
C GLY A 35 -11.28 2.39 2.90
N TYR A 36 -11.76 3.63 2.87
CA TYR A 36 -12.29 4.35 4.03
C TYR A 36 -13.81 4.20 4.02
N TRP A 37 -14.31 3.33 4.90
CA TRP A 37 -15.73 2.97 4.95
C TRP A 37 -16.46 3.94 5.89
N GLU A 38 -17.18 4.91 5.32
CA GLU A 38 -18.02 5.83 6.06
C GLU A 38 -19.29 6.14 5.24
N PRO A 39 -20.49 5.83 5.77
CA PRO A 39 -20.71 5.16 7.06
C PRO A 39 -20.18 3.73 7.08
N LEU A 40 -19.88 3.24 8.29
CA LEU A 40 -19.50 1.84 8.48
C LEU A 40 -20.63 0.91 8.02
N PRO A 41 -20.30 -0.26 7.47
CA PRO A 41 -21.30 -1.28 7.14
C PRO A 41 -22.10 -1.69 8.37
N ALA A 42 -23.39 -1.86 8.21
CA ALA A 42 -24.23 -2.40 9.28
C ALA A 42 -23.86 -3.85 9.59
N VAL A 43 -24.18 -4.31 10.80
CA VAL A 43 -23.95 -5.71 11.18
C VAL A 43 -24.73 -6.63 10.25
N GLY A 44 -24.05 -7.58 9.61
CA GLY A 44 -24.61 -8.51 8.64
C GLY A 44 -24.82 -7.94 7.23
N GLU A 45 -24.43 -6.71 6.99
CA GLU A 45 -24.46 -6.13 5.65
C GLU A 45 -23.36 -6.72 4.77
N GLU A 46 -23.72 -7.12 3.54
CA GLU A 46 -22.80 -7.71 2.58
C GLU A 46 -21.74 -6.70 2.11
N LEU A 47 -20.49 -7.09 2.23
CA LEU A 47 -19.35 -6.34 1.68
C LEU A 47 -19.14 -6.75 0.22
N THR A 48 -19.15 -5.76 -0.68
CA THR A 48 -18.99 -6.01 -2.13
C THR A 48 -17.80 -5.22 -2.71
N LEU A 49 -17.25 -5.72 -3.80
CA LEU A 49 -16.19 -5.02 -4.55
C LEU A 49 -16.65 -3.66 -5.08
N THR A 50 -17.94 -3.49 -5.37
CA THR A 50 -18.51 -2.19 -5.77
C THR A 50 -18.46 -1.19 -4.62
N ARG A 51 -18.80 -1.61 -3.41
CA ARG A 51 -18.70 -0.76 -2.22
C ARG A 51 -17.24 -0.46 -1.85
N LEU A 52 -16.33 -1.42 -2.06
CA LEU A 52 -14.90 -1.19 -1.88
C LEU A 52 -14.41 -0.04 -2.76
N ARG A 53 -14.82 0.02 -4.04
CA ARG A 53 -14.44 1.14 -4.92
C ARG A 53 -14.89 2.50 -4.39
N VAL A 54 -16.10 2.57 -3.86
CA VAL A 54 -16.62 3.79 -3.20
C VAL A 54 -15.78 4.14 -1.98
N ALA A 55 -15.48 3.16 -1.14
CA ALA A 55 -14.64 3.35 0.05
C ALA A 55 -13.20 3.74 -0.31
N GLN A 56 -12.63 3.23 -1.41
CA GLN A 56 -11.31 3.64 -1.91
C GLN A 56 -11.31 5.10 -2.39
N ALA A 57 -12.35 5.53 -3.09
CA ALA A 57 -12.49 6.95 -3.45
C ALA A 57 -12.65 7.85 -2.21
N ALA A 58 -13.41 7.39 -1.21
CA ALA A 58 -13.54 8.10 0.07
C ALA A 58 -12.21 8.18 0.83
N TYR A 59 -11.37 7.12 0.79
CA TYR A 59 -10.04 7.14 1.36
C TYR A 59 -9.16 8.23 0.73
N THR A 60 -9.13 8.33 -0.59
CA THR A 60 -8.36 9.38 -1.26
C THR A 60 -8.88 10.78 -0.90
N ALA A 61 -10.20 10.97 -0.82
CA ALA A 61 -10.78 12.23 -0.34
C ALA A 61 -10.39 12.53 1.11
N LYS A 62 -10.32 11.51 1.97
CA LYS A 62 -9.85 11.63 3.35
C LYS A 62 -8.39 12.07 3.43
N LEU A 63 -7.50 11.49 2.59
CA LEU A 63 -6.11 11.93 2.49
C LEU A 63 -6.00 13.41 2.14
N LEU A 64 -6.77 13.88 1.14
CA LEU A 64 -6.76 15.29 0.77
C LEU A 64 -7.16 16.22 1.91
N SER A 65 -8.05 15.78 2.80
CA SER A 65 -8.47 16.59 3.95
C SER A 65 -7.34 16.86 4.96
N PHE A 66 -6.20 16.19 4.81
CA PHE A 66 -5.00 16.42 5.60
C PHE A 66 -4.00 17.37 4.93
N ILE A 67 -4.15 17.64 3.64
CA ILE A 67 -3.22 18.53 2.92
C ILE A 67 -3.51 19.98 3.34
N PRO A 68 -2.49 20.69 3.84
CA PRO A 68 -2.66 22.09 4.23
C PRO A 68 -2.94 23.00 3.03
N GLU A 69 -3.51 24.16 3.32
CA GLU A 69 -3.65 25.21 2.29
C GLU A 69 -2.28 25.71 1.81
N GLY A 70 -2.22 26.12 0.56
CA GLY A 70 -1.01 26.68 -0.06
C GLY A 70 -0.09 25.66 -0.69
N ILE A 71 -0.30 24.36 -0.50
CA ILE A 71 0.43 23.28 -1.17
C ILE A 71 0.14 23.31 -2.67
N LYS A 72 1.19 23.18 -3.49
CA LYS A 72 1.10 23.15 -4.95
C LYS A 72 1.74 21.90 -5.55
N THR A 73 2.93 21.55 -5.08
CA THR A 73 3.74 20.47 -5.63
C THR A 73 3.73 19.26 -4.70
N VAL A 74 3.43 18.09 -5.27
CA VAL A 74 3.31 16.83 -4.53
C VAL A 74 4.15 15.75 -5.19
N LEU A 75 5.03 15.08 -4.40
CA LEU A 75 5.66 13.83 -4.79
C LEU A 75 4.85 12.66 -4.20
N ASP A 76 4.24 11.85 -5.06
CA ASP A 76 3.51 10.64 -4.68
C ASP A 76 4.47 9.43 -4.73
N VAL A 77 4.94 8.96 -3.59
CA VAL A 77 5.94 7.89 -3.47
C VAL A 77 5.26 6.54 -3.31
N GLY A 78 5.58 5.62 -4.22
CA GLY A 78 4.84 4.37 -4.36
C GLY A 78 3.48 4.60 -4.96
N CYS A 79 3.40 5.49 -5.94
CA CYS A 79 2.17 6.02 -6.55
C CYS A 79 1.26 4.98 -7.24
N GLY A 80 1.68 3.71 -7.27
CA GLY A 80 0.90 2.64 -7.88
C GLY A 80 0.66 2.87 -9.37
N ILE A 81 -0.58 2.70 -9.80
CA ILE A 81 -0.97 2.75 -11.21
C ILE A 81 -1.73 4.02 -11.62
N ARG A 82 -1.93 5.00 -10.72
CA ARG A 82 -2.54 6.31 -10.96
C ARG A 82 -3.38 6.86 -9.80
N GLY A 83 -4.11 6.03 -9.08
CA GLY A 83 -5.20 6.37 -8.14
C GLY A 83 -5.12 7.74 -7.46
N ASN A 84 -4.22 7.91 -6.52
CA ASN A 84 -4.04 9.17 -5.79
C ASN A 84 -3.56 10.31 -6.69
N ALA A 85 -2.59 10.05 -7.59
CA ALA A 85 -2.03 11.07 -8.47
C ALA A 85 -3.10 11.72 -9.37
N ALA A 86 -3.98 10.92 -9.97
CA ALA A 86 -5.05 11.45 -10.81
C ALA A 86 -6.04 12.31 -10.01
N TYR A 87 -6.38 11.89 -8.81
CA TYR A 87 -7.29 12.65 -7.96
C TYR A 87 -6.66 13.97 -7.51
N LEU A 88 -5.39 13.96 -7.10
CA LEU A 88 -4.64 15.17 -6.75
C LEU A 88 -4.56 16.15 -7.93
N CYS A 89 -4.22 15.66 -9.13
CA CYS A 89 -4.22 16.49 -10.35
C CYS A 89 -5.59 17.13 -10.62
N SER A 90 -6.69 16.37 -10.43
CA SER A 90 -8.05 16.91 -10.62
C SER A 90 -8.41 18.02 -9.62
N ARG A 91 -7.66 18.14 -8.53
CA ARG A 91 -7.79 19.19 -7.50
C ARG A 91 -6.81 20.34 -7.69
N GLY A 92 -6.04 20.34 -8.78
CA GLY A 92 -5.13 21.42 -9.15
C GLY A 92 -3.71 21.30 -8.60
N PHE A 93 -3.33 20.17 -7.98
CA PHE A 93 -1.95 19.93 -7.56
C PHE A 93 -1.08 19.57 -8.77
N ILE A 94 0.18 20.00 -8.72
CA ILE A 94 1.24 19.54 -9.62
C ILE A 94 1.84 18.29 -9.00
N VAL A 95 1.59 17.13 -9.61
CA VAL A 95 1.96 15.82 -9.05
C VAL A 95 3.05 15.19 -9.88
N GLU A 96 4.03 14.58 -9.20
CA GLU A 96 5.01 13.69 -9.77
C GLU A 96 4.93 12.34 -9.06
N GLY A 97 4.95 11.24 -9.82
CA GLY A 97 4.91 9.88 -9.29
C GLY A 97 6.29 9.25 -9.24
N LEU A 98 6.53 8.41 -8.24
CA LEU A 98 7.77 7.67 -8.09
C LEU A 98 7.49 6.23 -7.62
N ALA A 99 8.06 5.25 -8.32
CA ALA A 99 8.10 3.87 -7.86
C ALA A 99 9.23 3.09 -8.59
N PRO A 100 9.79 2.03 -7.99
CA PRO A 100 10.89 1.27 -8.59
C PRO A 100 10.42 0.15 -9.54
N ASP A 101 9.16 0.13 -9.92
CA ASP A 101 8.56 -0.97 -10.67
C ASP A 101 8.15 -0.58 -12.09
N VAL A 102 8.66 -1.34 -13.09
CA VAL A 102 8.42 -1.08 -14.52
C VAL A 102 6.95 -1.29 -14.89
N LEU A 103 6.27 -2.28 -14.32
CA LEU A 103 4.87 -2.52 -14.62
C LEU A 103 3.99 -1.38 -14.09
N GLN A 104 4.29 -0.88 -12.89
CA GLN A 104 3.62 0.30 -12.36
C GLN A 104 3.85 1.52 -13.26
N GLN A 105 5.08 1.75 -13.72
CA GLN A 105 5.39 2.83 -14.66
C GLN A 105 4.54 2.74 -15.94
N GLU A 106 4.53 1.57 -16.57
CA GLU A 106 3.77 1.36 -17.82
C GLU A 106 2.28 1.66 -17.61
N ARG A 107 1.69 1.13 -16.55
CA ARG A 107 0.29 1.35 -16.19
C ARG A 107 0.00 2.80 -15.81
N PHE A 108 0.87 3.41 -15.00
CA PHE A 108 0.74 4.81 -14.58
C PHE A 108 0.78 5.77 -15.77
N ILE A 109 1.75 5.62 -16.68
CA ILE A 109 1.86 6.44 -17.90
C ILE A 109 0.63 6.25 -18.79
N GLN A 110 0.18 5.01 -18.98
CA GLN A 110 -1.01 4.69 -19.75
C GLN A 110 -2.25 5.35 -19.14
N ASN A 111 -2.44 5.21 -17.83
CA ASN A 111 -3.61 5.69 -17.12
C ASN A 111 -3.65 7.22 -16.95
N THR A 112 -2.50 7.88 -16.95
CA THR A 112 -2.38 9.36 -16.91
C THR A 112 -2.24 9.99 -18.29
N ASN A 113 -2.32 9.21 -19.37
CA ASN A 113 -2.05 9.65 -20.74
C ASN A 113 -0.70 10.37 -20.88
N GLY A 114 0.29 9.99 -20.07
CA GLY A 114 1.63 10.60 -20.02
C GLY A 114 1.65 12.04 -19.49
N GLN A 115 0.57 12.54 -18.90
CA GLN A 115 0.48 13.93 -18.43
C GLN A 115 1.14 14.14 -17.05
N VAL A 116 1.32 13.07 -16.27
CA VAL A 116 1.94 13.13 -14.96
C VAL A 116 3.34 12.51 -15.04
N PRO A 117 4.41 13.23 -14.67
CA PRO A 117 5.76 12.69 -14.66
C PRO A 117 5.86 11.47 -13.74
N PHE A 118 6.59 10.45 -14.18
CA PHE A 118 6.87 9.26 -13.38
C PHE A 118 8.38 8.97 -13.36
N TYR A 119 8.92 8.75 -12.16
CA TYR A 119 10.32 8.40 -11.95
C TYR A 119 10.47 6.94 -11.58
N LEU A 120 11.10 6.17 -12.47
CA LEU A 120 11.40 4.75 -12.25
C LEU A 120 12.68 4.63 -11.42
N THR A 121 12.57 4.76 -10.11
CA THR A 121 13.67 4.67 -9.17
C THR A 121 13.17 4.33 -7.77
N ARG A 122 14.08 3.90 -6.88
CA ARG A 122 13.79 3.79 -5.47
C ARG A 122 13.80 5.19 -4.83
N PHE A 123 13.03 5.36 -3.77
CA PHE A 123 12.96 6.64 -3.06
C PHE A 123 14.33 7.06 -2.48
N GLU A 124 15.08 6.10 -1.95
CA GLU A 124 16.39 6.32 -1.36
C GLU A 124 17.40 6.84 -2.38
N ASP A 125 17.27 6.44 -3.65
CA ASP A 125 18.15 6.81 -4.76
C ASP A 125 17.64 8.04 -5.54
N PHE A 126 16.47 8.57 -5.16
CA PHE A 126 15.86 9.70 -5.86
C PHE A 126 16.45 11.04 -5.40
N HIS A 127 16.91 11.83 -6.35
CA HIS A 127 17.49 13.16 -6.13
C HIS A 127 16.88 14.17 -7.10
N LYS A 128 16.61 15.36 -6.62
CA LYS A 128 16.12 16.49 -7.43
C LYS A 128 16.89 17.77 -7.09
N SER A 129 16.92 18.68 -8.06
CA SER A 129 17.47 20.03 -7.90
C SER A 129 16.47 21.04 -7.35
N TYR A 130 15.22 20.65 -7.18
CA TYR A 130 14.14 21.42 -6.56
C TYR A 130 13.44 20.56 -5.50
N SER A 131 12.72 21.21 -4.62
CA SER A 131 12.01 20.60 -3.52
C SER A 131 10.50 20.56 -3.78
N TYR A 132 9.79 19.81 -2.95
CA TYR A 132 8.34 19.69 -2.97
C TYR A 132 7.72 20.37 -1.75
N ASP A 133 6.49 20.89 -1.91
CA ASP A 133 5.70 21.36 -0.77
C ASP A 133 5.22 20.18 0.09
N LEU A 134 4.92 19.02 -0.55
CA LEU A 134 4.42 17.84 0.11
C LEU A 134 4.96 16.56 -0.51
N ILE A 135 5.32 15.60 0.34
CA ILE A 135 5.58 14.21 -0.04
C ILE A 135 4.47 13.34 0.54
N LEU A 136 3.88 12.50 -0.30
CA LEU A 136 2.82 11.56 0.06
C LEU A 136 3.35 10.13 0.03
N PHE A 137 3.12 9.39 1.11
CA PHE A 137 3.18 7.92 1.15
C PHE A 137 1.80 7.40 1.50
N SER A 138 1.22 6.62 0.61
CA SER A 138 -0.05 5.96 0.80
C SER A 138 0.12 4.46 0.59
N GLU A 139 0.18 3.70 1.67
CA GLU A 139 0.48 2.25 1.70
C GLU A 139 1.80 1.86 1.02
N SER A 140 2.79 2.72 1.14
CA SER A 140 4.07 2.55 0.46
C SER A 140 5.29 2.75 1.36
N SER A 141 5.13 3.32 2.54
CA SER A 141 6.24 3.63 3.45
C SER A 141 6.94 2.37 3.96
N GLN A 142 6.21 1.30 4.18
CA GLN A 142 6.68 0.02 4.73
C GLN A 142 7.77 -0.69 3.90
N TYR A 143 8.02 -0.25 2.69
CA TYR A 143 9.07 -0.81 1.82
C TYR A 143 10.42 -0.09 1.93
N ILE A 144 10.49 0.99 2.72
CA ILE A 144 11.66 1.85 2.91
C ILE A 144 12.02 1.84 4.40
N ALA A 145 13.31 1.72 4.75
CA ALA A 145 13.71 1.80 6.15
C ALA A 145 13.33 3.16 6.76
N ALA A 146 12.85 3.18 8.00
CA ALA A 146 12.29 4.37 8.65
C ALA A 146 13.25 5.58 8.61
N LEU A 147 14.54 5.34 8.82
CA LEU A 147 15.55 6.41 8.78
C LEU A 147 15.79 6.92 7.36
N ASP A 148 15.85 6.02 6.36
CA ASP A 148 16.04 6.39 4.95
C ASP A 148 14.83 7.18 4.44
N LEU A 149 13.61 6.79 4.84
CA LEU A 149 12.38 7.51 4.56
C LEU A 149 12.44 8.93 5.13
N ALA A 150 12.76 9.05 6.42
CA ALA A 150 12.79 10.33 7.10
C ALA A 150 13.86 11.29 6.52
N GLN A 151 15.07 10.80 6.29
CA GLN A 151 16.15 11.59 5.71
C GLN A 151 15.90 11.93 4.24
N GLY A 152 15.37 10.98 3.46
CA GLY A 152 14.99 11.20 2.08
C GLY A 152 13.90 12.27 1.95
N ALA A 153 12.88 12.20 2.79
CA ALA A 153 11.82 13.22 2.82
C ALA A 153 12.37 14.60 3.23
N ALA A 154 13.22 14.67 4.26
CA ALA A 154 13.82 15.93 4.69
C ALA A 154 14.70 16.58 3.58
N ARG A 155 15.36 15.76 2.75
CA ARG A 155 16.17 16.24 1.62
C ARG A 155 15.35 16.78 0.45
N LEU A 156 14.16 16.24 0.23
CA LEU A 156 13.31 16.54 -0.94
C LEU A 156 12.21 17.57 -0.65
N LEU A 157 11.98 17.92 0.61
CA LEU A 157 11.00 18.93 1.01
C LEU A 157 11.62 20.31 1.11
N ASP A 158 10.83 21.33 0.81
CA ASP A 158 11.15 22.71 1.18
C ASP A 158 11.14 22.88 2.71
N SER A 159 11.86 23.88 3.19
CA SER A 159 11.82 24.28 4.59
C SER A 159 10.38 24.63 5.02
N GLY A 160 9.84 23.89 5.96
CA GLY A 160 8.44 23.98 6.36
C GLY A 160 7.47 23.17 5.50
N GLY A 161 7.98 22.37 4.53
CA GLY A 161 7.20 21.44 3.73
C GLY A 161 6.65 20.28 4.55
N TYR A 162 5.76 19.51 3.96
CA TYR A 162 4.97 18.50 4.67
C TYR A 162 5.21 17.09 4.16
N LEU A 163 5.17 16.14 5.09
CA LEU A 163 5.14 14.72 4.81
C LEU A 163 3.77 14.18 5.26
N LEU A 164 3.02 13.61 4.34
CA LEU A 164 1.75 12.95 4.60
C LEU A 164 1.93 11.44 4.48
N LEU A 165 1.74 10.73 5.58
CA LEU A 165 1.81 9.28 5.66
C LEU A 165 0.42 8.71 5.93
N ALA A 166 0.01 7.72 5.17
CA ALA A 166 -1.20 6.95 5.41
C ALA A 166 -0.89 5.47 5.22
N ASP A 167 -0.70 4.77 6.32
CA ASP A 167 -0.19 3.41 6.28
C ASP A 167 -0.64 2.59 7.49
N MET A 168 -0.57 1.28 7.32
CA MET A 168 -0.72 0.33 8.41
C MET A 168 0.57 0.26 9.21
N MET A 169 0.49 0.38 10.52
CA MET A 169 1.64 0.39 11.42
C MET A 169 1.45 -0.61 12.55
N ARG A 170 2.53 -1.21 13.02
CA ARG A 170 2.54 -2.05 14.21
C ARG A 170 2.65 -1.17 15.45
N PHE A 171 1.74 -1.31 16.39
CA PHE A 171 1.92 -0.79 17.75
C PHE A 171 2.58 -1.84 18.67
N ASP A 172 2.51 -3.11 18.29
CA ASP A 172 3.15 -4.23 18.98
C ASP A 172 4.50 -4.57 18.33
N ALA A 173 5.60 -4.23 19.00
CA ALA A 173 6.96 -4.51 18.56
C ALA A 173 7.30 -6.01 18.55
N GLU A 174 6.62 -6.82 19.36
CA GLU A 174 6.85 -8.27 19.45
C GLU A 174 6.23 -9.03 18.26
N TYR A 175 5.29 -8.42 17.53
CA TYR A 175 4.75 -9.00 16.30
C TYR A 175 5.74 -8.87 15.14
N GLN A 176 6.72 -9.80 15.08
CA GLN A 176 7.81 -9.77 14.09
C GLN A 176 7.64 -10.76 12.94
N LYS A 177 6.63 -11.64 12.99
CA LYS A 177 6.40 -12.68 11.97
C LYS A 177 4.91 -12.79 11.68
N GLY A 178 4.56 -12.86 10.39
CA GLY A 178 3.18 -12.99 9.91
C GLY A 178 2.90 -12.08 8.72
N ILE A 179 1.66 -12.04 8.29
CA ILE A 179 1.24 -11.38 7.05
C ILE A 179 1.47 -9.86 7.03
N PHE A 180 1.48 -9.19 8.20
CA PHE A 180 1.69 -7.74 8.35
C PHE A 180 3.01 -7.37 9.04
N SER A 181 3.92 -8.32 9.18
CA SER A 181 5.18 -8.09 9.92
C SER A 181 6.16 -7.13 9.25
N ASN A 182 5.93 -6.79 7.99
CA ASN A 182 6.72 -5.81 7.24
C ASN A 182 6.28 -4.35 7.49
N CYS A 183 5.14 -4.13 8.14
CA CYS A 183 4.71 -2.77 8.52
C CYS A 183 5.71 -2.16 9.51
N HIS A 184 5.89 -0.84 9.45
CA HIS A 184 6.72 -0.13 10.42
C HIS A 184 6.22 -0.31 11.85
N ILE A 185 7.14 -0.35 12.81
CA ILE A 185 6.80 -0.11 14.22
C ILE A 185 6.55 1.39 14.37
N ALA A 186 5.35 1.77 14.81
CA ALA A 186 4.92 3.16 14.87
C ALA A 186 5.88 4.06 15.66
N SER A 187 6.36 3.60 16.81
CA SER A 187 7.31 4.35 17.65
C SER A 187 8.67 4.55 16.98
N GLU A 188 9.17 3.56 16.23
CA GLU A 188 10.45 3.67 15.51
C GLU A 188 10.36 4.66 14.34
N LEU A 189 9.27 4.61 13.57
CA LEU A 189 9.06 5.56 12.49
C LEU A 189 8.91 7.00 13.03
N GLN A 190 8.15 7.20 14.10
CA GLN A 190 8.02 8.50 14.75
C GLN A 190 9.35 9.02 15.28
N ALA A 191 10.18 8.16 15.88
CA ALA A 191 11.51 8.53 16.35
C ALA A 191 12.42 8.96 15.19
N ALA A 192 12.44 8.20 14.08
CA ALA A 192 13.23 8.53 12.90
C ALA A 192 12.82 9.87 12.27
N LEU A 193 11.51 10.12 12.16
CA LEU A 193 10.99 11.38 11.67
C LEU A 193 11.36 12.55 12.58
N SER A 194 11.18 12.41 13.89
CA SER A 194 11.53 13.46 14.86
C SER A 194 13.03 13.79 14.86
N GLN A 195 13.88 12.76 14.76
CA GLN A 195 15.34 12.92 14.65
C GLN A 195 15.77 13.61 13.35
N SER A 196 14.97 13.46 12.29
CA SER A 196 15.22 14.09 10.99
C SER A 196 14.58 15.49 10.86
N GLY A 197 14.11 16.06 11.96
CA GLY A 197 13.61 17.44 12.01
C GLY A 197 12.11 17.60 11.73
N PHE A 198 11.36 16.51 11.66
CA PHE A 198 9.92 16.57 11.48
C PHE A 198 9.18 16.74 12.83
N LYS A 199 8.11 17.52 12.80
CA LYS A 199 7.15 17.67 13.88
C LYS A 199 5.79 17.14 13.45
N LEU A 200 5.18 16.28 14.26
CA LEU A 200 3.82 15.80 14.03
C LEU A 200 2.82 16.95 14.20
N ILE A 201 2.05 17.24 13.16
CA ILE A 201 1.04 18.31 13.13
C ILE A 201 -0.34 17.74 13.39
N LYS A 202 -0.67 16.62 12.76
CA LYS A 202 -1.99 15.98 12.85
C LYS A 202 -1.85 14.48 12.70
N THR A 203 -2.61 13.73 13.46
CA THR A 203 -2.75 12.28 13.29
C THR A 203 -4.20 11.88 13.50
N GLU A 204 -4.64 10.85 12.79
CA GLU A 204 -5.94 10.24 12.96
C GLU A 204 -5.82 8.74 12.77
N ASP A 205 -6.36 7.97 13.70
CA ASP A 205 -6.50 6.53 13.59
C ASP A 205 -7.79 6.23 12.82
N ILE A 206 -7.64 5.59 11.68
CA ILE A 206 -8.73 5.17 10.80
C ILE A 206 -8.88 3.65 10.74
N SER A 207 -8.33 2.94 11.73
CA SER A 207 -8.35 1.48 11.79
C SER A 207 -9.74 0.91 11.63
N THR A 208 -10.72 1.52 12.31
CA THR A 208 -12.12 1.10 12.23
C THR A 208 -12.68 1.24 10.81
N GLN A 209 -12.34 2.34 10.12
CA GLN A 209 -12.85 2.62 8.77
C GLN A 209 -12.18 1.77 7.69
N VAL A 210 -10.95 1.31 7.89
CA VAL A 210 -10.28 0.43 6.91
C VAL A 210 -10.57 -1.05 7.14
N ALA A 211 -10.92 -1.42 8.34
CA ALA A 211 -11.14 -2.80 8.76
C ALA A 211 -12.15 -3.59 7.88
N PRO A 212 -13.25 -3.01 7.37
CA PRO A 212 -14.15 -3.74 6.48
C PRO A 212 -13.48 -4.19 5.17
N THR A 213 -12.41 -3.54 4.73
CA THR A 213 -11.62 -4.02 3.58
C THR A 213 -10.91 -5.34 3.91
N ILE A 214 -10.39 -5.47 5.14
CA ILE A 214 -9.78 -6.72 5.60
C ILE A 214 -10.83 -7.83 5.66
N ASP A 215 -12.02 -7.52 6.20
CA ASP A 215 -13.15 -8.46 6.27
C ASP A 215 -13.55 -8.95 4.87
N LEU A 216 -13.69 -8.03 3.91
CA LEU A 216 -13.97 -8.36 2.51
C LEU A 216 -12.89 -9.27 1.90
N CYS A 217 -11.60 -8.98 2.17
CA CYS A 217 -10.50 -9.83 1.70
C CYS A 217 -10.55 -11.23 2.33
N VAL A 218 -10.82 -11.33 3.62
CA VAL A 218 -10.97 -12.62 4.34
C VAL A 218 -12.14 -13.42 3.78
N ASP A 219 -13.29 -12.79 3.54
CA ASP A 219 -14.47 -13.45 3.01
C ASP A 219 -14.27 -13.93 1.57
N ASN A 220 -13.66 -13.10 0.73
CA ASN A 220 -13.30 -13.51 -0.63
C ASN A 220 -12.27 -14.66 -0.63
N PHE A 221 -11.27 -14.60 0.25
CA PHE A 221 -10.29 -15.68 0.41
C PHE A 221 -10.95 -16.97 0.84
N ARG A 222 -11.87 -16.92 1.81
CA ARG A 222 -12.63 -18.08 2.31
C ARG A 222 -13.53 -18.65 1.22
N THR A 223 -14.29 -17.81 0.53
CA THR A 223 -15.36 -18.24 -0.39
C THR A 223 -14.80 -18.68 -1.74
N PHE A 224 -13.97 -17.85 -2.35
CA PHE A 224 -13.43 -18.13 -3.69
C PHE A 224 -12.02 -18.70 -3.66
N GLY A 225 -11.12 -18.13 -2.86
CA GLY A 225 -9.72 -18.54 -2.82
C GLY A 225 -9.55 -19.99 -2.40
N LEU A 226 -10.03 -20.37 -1.23
CA LEU A 226 -9.89 -21.73 -0.72
C LEU A 226 -10.70 -22.75 -1.56
N THR A 227 -11.87 -22.39 -2.02
CA THR A 227 -12.71 -23.24 -2.85
C THR A 227 -12.04 -23.51 -4.20
N THR A 228 -11.46 -22.48 -4.82
CA THR A 228 -10.72 -22.61 -6.09
C THR A 228 -9.46 -23.46 -5.92
N VAL A 229 -8.68 -23.23 -4.86
CA VAL A 229 -7.48 -24.03 -4.54
C VAL A 229 -7.86 -25.49 -4.34
N LYS A 230 -8.94 -25.76 -3.60
CA LYS A 230 -9.45 -27.12 -3.41
C LYS A 230 -9.85 -27.78 -4.73
N TYR A 231 -10.64 -27.08 -5.55
CA TYR A 231 -11.05 -27.58 -6.86
C TYR A 231 -9.86 -27.93 -7.76
N ILE A 232 -8.87 -27.02 -7.86
CA ILE A 232 -7.64 -27.29 -8.65
C ILE A 232 -6.88 -28.49 -8.08
N ALA A 233 -6.77 -28.59 -6.75
CA ALA A 233 -6.11 -29.73 -6.09
C ALA A 233 -6.82 -31.06 -6.41
N ASP A 234 -8.14 -31.07 -6.40
CA ASP A 234 -8.95 -32.26 -6.74
C ASP A 234 -8.76 -32.64 -8.22
N VAL A 235 -8.77 -31.68 -9.14
CA VAL A 235 -8.49 -31.90 -10.58
C VAL A 235 -7.09 -32.47 -10.78
N VAL A 236 -6.07 -31.92 -10.13
CA VAL A 236 -4.69 -32.42 -10.22
C VAL A 236 -4.56 -33.82 -9.62
N ALA A 237 -5.26 -34.09 -8.51
CA ALA A 237 -5.30 -35.42 -7.88
C ALA A 237 -5.89 -36.49 -8.81
N ILE A 238 -6.89 -36.12 -9.60
CA ILE A 238 -7.50 -37.02 -10.60
C ILE A 238 -6.61 -37.16 -11.83
N ALA A 239 -6.10 -36.07 -12.37
CA ALA A 239 -5.37 -36.05 -13.63
C ALA A 239 -3.93 -36.56 -13.50
N VAL A 240 -3.22 -36.23 -12.43
CA VAL A 240 -1.80 -36.53 -12.20
C VAL A 240 -1.54 -36.86 -10.72
N PRO A 241 -2.01 -38.03 -10.20
CA PRO A 241 -1.90 -38.37 -8.77
C PRO A 241 -0.49 -38.30 -8.17
N PRO A 242 0.61 -38.67 -8.86
CA PRO A 242 1.94 -38.54 -8.30
C PRO A 242 2.35 -37.08 -8.04
N LEU A 243 1.96 -36.17 -8.96
CA LEU A 243 2.25 -34.72 -8.82
C LEU A 243 1.48 -34.11 -7.63
N TYR A 244 0.22 -34.51 -7.46
CA TYR A 244 -0.58 -34.11 -6.31
C TYR A 244 0.05 -34.54 -4.98
N SER A 245 0.48 -35.79 -4.88
CA SER A 245 1.09 -36.35 -3.67
C SER A 245 2.38 -35.63 -3.30
N LEU A 246 3.24 -35.37 -4.30
CA LEU A 246 4.49 -34.62 -4.12
C LEU A 246 4.23 -33.17 -3.72
N GLY A 247 3.32 -32.49 -4.40
CA GLY A 247 2.94 -31.11 -4.09
C GLY A 247 2.36 -30.97 -2.69
N ARG A 248 1.44 -31.87 -2.31
CA ARG A 248 0.86 -31.88 -0.96
C ARG A 248 1.92 -32.10 0.13
N TRP A 249 2.86 -33.01 -0.08
CA TRP A 249 3.95 -33.25 0.85
C TRP A 249 4.87 -32.02 1.00
N ALA A 250 5.25 -31.39 -0.14
CA ALA A 250 6.19 -30.28 -0.15
C ALA A 250 5.61 -28.97 0.41
N PHE A 251 4.33 -28.70 0.13
CA PHE A 251 3.74 -27.39 0.41
C PHE A 251 2.70 -27.38 1.54
N LYS A 252 2.36 -28.54 2.14
CA LYS A 252 1.30 -28.68 3.14
C LYS A 252 1.44 -27.66 4.29
N ARG A 253 2.58 -27.64 4.97
CA ARG A 253 2.81 -26.78 6.13
C ARG A 253 2.78 -25.29 5.78
N TRP A 254 3.33 -24.93 4.63
CA TRP A 254 3.32 -23.55 4.16
C TRP A 254 1.90 -23.08 3.81
N LEU A 255 1.13 -23.92 3.12
CA LEU A 255 -0.25 -23.61 2.77
C LEU A 255 -1.14 -23.52 4.02
N GLU A 256 -1.02 -24.45 4.94
CA GLU A 256 -1.76 -24.43 6.22
C GLU A 256 -1.48 -23.14 6.99
N LYS A 257 -0.23 -22.73 7.08
CA LYS A 257 0.14 -21.46 7.73
C LYS A 257 -0.48 -20.26 7.03
N LEU A 258 -0.38 -20.18 5.69
CA LEU A 258 -0.97 -19.09 4.91
C LEU A 258 -2.48 -19.02 5.08
N VAL A 259 -3.16 -20.16 5.09
CA VAL A 259 -4.61 -20.24 5.31
C VAL A 259 -4.98 -19.74 6.72
N VAL A 260 -4.28 -20.22 7.73
CA VAL A 260 -4.54 -19.81 9.13
C VAL A 260 -4.34 -18.31 9.31
N GLU A 261 -3.21 -17.77 8.86
CA GLU A 261 -2.92 -16.34 8.96
C GLU A 261 -3.89 -15.49 8.11
N GLY A 262 -4.22 -15.94 6.89
CA GLY A 262 -5.18 -15.25 6.03
C GLY A 262 -6.58 -15.16 6.62
N LEU A 263 -7.06 -16.24 7.23
CA LEU A 263 -8.36 -16.25 7.91
C LEU A 263 -8.37 -15.47 9.23
N ALA A 264 -7.21 -15.35 9.88
CA ALA A 264 -7.05 -14.58 11.12
C ALA A 264 -6.66 -13.11 10.88
N ALA A 265 -6.58 -12.65 9.62
CA ALA A 265 -6.06 -11.33 9.26
C ALA A 265 -6.73 -10.19 10.04
N ARG A 266 -8.06 -10.25 10.22
CA ARG A 266 -8.80 -9.25 11.01
C ARG A 266 -8.37 -9.24 12.47
N ALA A 267 -8.31 -10.39 13.11
CA ALA A 267 -7.90 -10.51 14.52
C ALA A 267 -6.43 -10.09 14.71
N ILE A 268 -5.55 -10.44 13.77
CA ILE A 268 -4.15 -10.02 13.79
C ILE A 268 -4.06 -8.49 13.67
N PHE A 269 -4.81 -7.88 12.77
CA PHE A 269 -4.86 -6.43 12.62
C PHE A 269 -5.27 -5.75 13.93
N GLU A 270 -6.37 -6.14 14.52
CA GLU A 270 -6.88 -5.55 15.77
C GLU A 270 -5.94 -5.74 16.96
N SER A 271 -5.20 -6.86 16.99
CA SER A 271 -4.33 -7.18 18.14
C SER A 271 -2.95 -6.53 18.07
N HIS A 272 -2.44 -6.19 16.88
CA HIS A 272 -1.03 -5.82 16.71
C HIS A 272 -0.80 -4.55 15.87
N LEU A 273 -1.83 -4.09 15.13
CA LEU A 273 -1.68 -3.01 14.15
C LEU A 273 -2.73 -1.92 14.33
N CYS A 274 -2.38 -0.75 13.83
CA CYS A 274 -3.32 0.34 13.60
C CYS A 274 -3.13 0.86 12.17
N TYR A 275 -4.11 1.57 11.68
CA TYR A 275 -4.00 2.29 10.42
C TYR A 275 -4.16 3.79 10.68
N SER A 276 -3.13 4.57 10.41
CA SER A 276 -3.15 6.00 10.71
C SER A 276 -2.82 6.87 9.52
N ILE A 277 -3.46 8.04 9.48
CA ILE A 277 -3.05 9.14 8.62
C ILE A 277 -2.29 10.14 9.51
N GLN A 278 -1.08 10.48 9.11
CA GLN A 278 -0.18 11.35 9.86
C GLN A 278 0.35 12.46 8.95
N LEU A 279 0.16 13.70 9.38
CA LEU A 279 0.76 14.88 8.76
C LEU A 279 1.92 15.37 9.60
N TRP A 280 3.10 15.41 9.01
CA TRP A 280 4.32 15.89 9.61
C TRP A 280 4.81 17.14 8.88
N GLN A 281 5.43 18.05 9.58
CA GLN A 281 6.05 19.24 8.99
C GLN A 281 7.55 19.24 9.26
N LEU A 282 8.34 19.47 8.22
CA LEU A 282 9.77 19.69 8.37
C LEU A 282 10.01 21.04 9.03
N SER A 283 10.75 21.04 10.13
CA SER A 283 11.09 22.29 10.84
C SER A 283 11.83 23.24 9.91
N LYS A 284 11.49 24.52 9.99
CA LYS A 284 12.29 25.56 9.30
C LYS A 284 13.68 25.52 9.91
N GLY A 285 14.70 25.35 9.09
CA GLY A 285 16.09 25.53 9.54
C GLY A 285 16.21 26.90 10.21
N VAL A 286 16.84 26.90 11.38
CA VAL A 286 17.16 28.15 12.09
C VAL A 286 18.24 28.90 11.33
#